data_8017ba76af586261c14c4f02e8a57cf1
#
_entry.id   8017ba76af586261c14c4f02e8a57cf1
#
_cell.length_a   1.000
_cell.length_b   1.000
_cell.length_c   1.000
_cell.angle_alpha   90.00
_cell.angle_beta   90.00
_cell.angle_gamma   90.00
#
_symmetry.space_group_name_H-M   'P 1'
#
loop_
_entity.id
_entity.type
_entity.pdbx_description
1 polymer ?
#
loop_
_entity_poly.entity_id
_entity_poly.type
_entity_poly.pdbx_seq_one_letter_code
_entity_poly.pdbx_strand_id
1 'polypeptide(L)'
;MQKEKNLWDLFKSTLYLSAFTFGGGYVILSLMKETFVEKLGWISKEEMLDMTAIAQSAPGAVAVNAAVVVGFETLGFPGMVVAILGTIIPPLIIISLISMAYEAFITNQYIALFLKGMQAGVGALIIKVVIDMARDLLKNKTVIIPIIMALSFILGFF
;
A
#
# COMPACT_ATOMS: atom_id res chain seq x y z
N MET A 1 -12.31 -8.54 23.98
CA MET A 1 -11.26 -8.03 24.89
C MET A 1 -10.30 -7.20 24.05
N GLN A 2 -10.21 -5.90 24.31
CA GLN A 2 -9.18 -5.06 23.69
C GLN A 2 -7.81 -5.52 24.19
N LYS A 3 -6.91 -5.83 23.26
CA LYS A 3 -5.52 -6.16 23.60
C LYS A 3 -4.79 -4.86 23.96
N GLU A 4 -4.00 -4.86 25.02
CA GLU A 4 -3.21 -3.69 25.40
C GLU A 4 -2.34 -3.22 24.24
N LYS A 5 -2.36 -1.89 24.00
CA LYS A 5 -1.53 -1.26 22.96
C LYS A 5 -0.07 -1.29 23.38
N ASN A 6 0.80 -1.92 22.60
CA ASN A 6 2.24 -1.92 22.85
C ASN A 6 3.04 -1.82 21.55
N LEU A 7 4.25 -1.25 21.65
CA LEU A 7 5.13 -1.00 20.51
C LEU A 7 5.56 -2.28 19.79
N TRP A 8 5.72 -3.38 20.53
CA TRP A 8 6.16 -4.65 19.96
C TRP A 8 5.11 -5.31 19.08
N ASP A 9 3.83 -5.30 19.53
CA ASP A 9 2.74 -5.81 18.71
C ASP A 9 2.47 -4.90 17.50
N LEU A 10 2.65 -3.59 17.65
CA LEU A 10 2.58 -2.64 16.54
C LEU A 10 3.66 -2.95 15.50
N PHE A 11 4.91 -3.09 15.92
CA PHE A 11 6.04 -3.43 15.05
C PHE A 11 5.80 -4.73 14.29
N LYS A 12 5.44 -5.81 15.01
CA LYS A 12 5.16 -7.11 14.38
C LYS A 12 4.02 -7.04 13.37
N SER A 13 2.95 -6.32 13.70
CA SER A 13 1.79 -6.19 12.83
C SER A 13 2.15 -5.45 11.55
N THR A 14 2.83 -4.31 11.64
CA THR A 14 3.24 -3.54 10.47
C THR A 14 4.29 -4.27 9.63
N LEU A 15 5.22 -4.97 10.26
CA LEU A 15 6.22 -5.80 9.60
C LEU A 15 5.56 -6.96 8.83
N TYR A 16 4.64 -7.68 9.47
CA TYR A 16 3.91 -8.78 8.84
C TYR A 16 3.06 -8.28 7.66
N LEU A 17 2.31 -7.20 7.87
CA LEU A 17 1.51 -6.59 6.82
C LEU A 17 2.36 -6.18 5.62
N SER A 18 3.50 -5.54 5.86
CA SER A 18 4.39 -5.12 4.78
C SER A 18 5.06 -6.29 4.05
N ALA A 19 5.46 -7.34 4.78
CA ALA A 19 6.13 -8.50 4.20
C ALA A 19 5.21 -9.35 3.31
N PHE A 20 3.92 -9.46 3.68
CA PHE A 20 2.98 -10.40 3.05
C PHE A 20 1.85 -9.73 2.25
N THR A 21 1.86 -8.40 2.12
CA THR A 21 0.85 -7.71 1.31
C THR A 21 1.34 -7.53 -0.13
N PHE A 22 0.66 -8.21 -1.04
CA PHE A 22 0.83 -8.05 -2.49
C PHE A 22 -0.46 -7.46 -3.07
N GLY A 23 -0.37 -6.40 -3.89
CA GLY A 23 -1.55 -5.85 -4.57
C GLY A 23 -1.79 -4.35 -4.38
N GLY A 24 -0.85 -3.63 -3.76
CA GLY A 24 -0.87 -2.17 -3.70
C GLY A 24 -1.57 -1.58 -2.47
N GLY A 25 -1.67 -0.24 -2.45
CA GLY A 25 -2.10 0.52 -1.28
C GLY A 25 -3.48 0.18 -0.74
N TYR A 26 -4.45 -0.15 -1.59
CA TYR A 26 -5.79 -0.52 -1.13
C TYR A 26 -5.84 -1.85 -0.38
N VAL A 27 -5.04 -2.82 -0.81
CA VAL A 27 -4.98 -4.13 -0.16
C VAL A 27 -4.39 -3.99 1.25
N ILE A 28 -3.30 -3.23 1.40
CA ILE A 28 -2.69 -3.04 2.71
C ILE A 28 -3.61 -2.27 3.68
N LEU A 29 -4.36 -1.28 3.20
CA LEU A 29 -5.35 -0.57 4.01
C LEU A 29 -6.46 -1.49 4.52
N SER A 30 -6.95 -2.41 3.67
CA SER A 30 -7.93 -3.41 4.07
C SER A 30 -7.39 -4.36 5.12
N LEU A 31 -6.13 -4.81 4.98
CA LEU A 31 -5.48 -5.67 5.96
C LEU A 31 -5.12 -4.94 7.27
N MET A 32 -4.79 -3.65 7.19
CA MET A 32 -4.62 -2.81 8.38
C MET A 32 -5.94 -2.67 9.15
N LYS A 33 -7.06 -2.44 8.45
CA LYS A 33 -8.39 -2.43 9.06
C LYS A 33 -8.69 -3.75 9.76
N GLU A 34 -8.51 -4.89 9.09
CA GLU A 34 -8.70 -6.22 9.68
C GLU A 34 -7.82 -6.39 10.94
N THR A 35 -6.56 -5.95 10.89
CA THR A 35 -5.60 -6.13 11.98
C THR A 35 -5.90 -5.20 13.16
N PHE A 36 -6.00 -3.90 12.93
CA PHE A 36 -6.05 -2.91 14.00
C PHE A 36 -7.46 -2.63 14.50
N VAL A 37 -8.49 -2.82 13.68
CA VAL A 37 -9.89 -2.67 14.08
C VAL A 37 -10.48 -4.00 14.54
N GLU A 38 -10.40 -5.05 13.70
CA GLU A 38 -11.16 -6.27 13.96
C GLU A 38 -10.43 -7.23 14.90
N LYS A 39 -9.10 -7.44 14.72
CA LYS A 39 -8.31 -8.38 15.54
C LYS A 39 -7.82 -7.77 16.85
N LEU A 40 -7.24 -6.58 16.80
CA LEU A 40 -6.62 -5.93 17.97
C LEU A 40 -7.61 -5.00 18.71
N GLY A 41 -8.60 -4.44 18.02
CA GLY A 41 -9.56 -3.50 18.61
C GLY A 41 -8.92 -2.20 19.09
N TRP A 42 -7.78 -1.80 18.47
CA TRP A 42 -7.03 -0.61 18.89
C TRP A 42 -7.59 0.69 18.32
N ILE A 43 -8.30 0.58 17.22
CA ILE A 43 -8.83 1.68 16.40
C ILE A 43 -10.29 1.36 16.09
N SER A 44 -11.16 2.37 16.12
CA SER A 44 -12.56 2.22 15.68
C SER A 44 -12.66 2.17 14.15
N LYS A 45 -13.82 1.77 13.63
CA LYS A 45 -14.06 1.75 12.17
C LYS A 45 -14.04 3.14 11.56
N GLU A 46 -14.59 4.10 12.27
CA GLU A 46 -14.66 5.51 11.90
C GLU A 46 -13.26 6.12 11.81
N GLU A 47 -12.48 5.97 12.88
CA GLU A 47 -11.07 6.43 12.91
C GLU A 47 -10.25 5.81 11.78
N MET A 48 -10.42 4.51 11.50
CA MET A 48 -9.68 3.84 10.40
C MET A 48 -10.08 4.39 9.03
N LEU A 49 -11.33 4.82 8.83
CA LEU A 49 -11.75 5.47 7.59
C LEU A 49 -11.07 6.83 7.41
N ASP A 50 -11.03 7.64 8.47
CA ASP A 50 -10.38 8.94 8.46
C ASP A 50 -8.87 8.81 8.19
N MET A 51 -8.20 7.86 8.87
CA MET A 51 -6.78 7.55 8.64
C MET A 51 -6.51 7.09 7.21
N THR A 52 -7.43 6.30 6.63
CA THR A 52 -7.35 5.87 5.23
C THR A 52 -7.41 7.06 4.28
N ALA A 53 -8.33 8.00 4.52
CA ALA A 53 -8.45 9.20 3.71
C ALA A 53 -7.19 10.08 3.81
N ILE A 54 -6.63 10.26 5.00
CA ILE A 54 -5.39 11.00 5.24
C ILE A 54 -4.21 10.32 4.51
N ALA A 55 -4.06 9.01 4.67
CA ALA A 55 -2.97 8.24 4.06
C ALA A 55 -3.00 8.29 2.52
N GLN A 56 -4.20 8.33 1.93
CA GLN A 56 -4.37 8.43 0.48
C GLN A 56 -4.19 9.85 -0.07
N SER A 57 -4.46 10.87 0.73
CA SER A 57 -4.28 12.28 0.33
C SER A 57 -2.83 12.73 0.40
N ALA A 58 -2.00 12.09 1.20
CA ALA A 58 -0.59 12.41 1.32
C ALA A 58 0.23 11.83 0.15
N PRO A 59 1.18 12.59 -0.43
CA PRO A 59 2.06 12.06 -1.48
C PRO A 59 2.98 10.98 -0.92
N GLY A 60 3.23 9.92 -1.71
CA GLY A 60 4.13 8.83 -1.34
C GLY A 60 3.47 7.45 -1.30
N ALA A 61 4.17 6.49 -0.69
CA ALA A 61 3.67 5.13 -0.56
C ALA A 61 2.53 5.06 0.47
N VAL A 62 1.32 4.73 0.02
CA VAL A 62 0.12 4.64 0.87
C VAL A 62 0.34 3.74 2.09
N ALA A 63 1.09 2.66 1.94
CA ALA A 63 1.44 1.75 3.05
C ALA A 63 2.21 2.46 4.16
N VAL A 64 3.21 3.29 3.80
CA VAL A 64 4.02 4.06 4.75
C VAL A 64 3.18 5.17 5.36
N ASN A 65 2.43 5.91 4.55
CA ASN A 65 1.54 6.97 5.04
C ASN A 65 0.54 6.42 6.06
N ALA A 66 -0.09 5.28 5.76
CA ALA A 66 -1.02 4.62 6.69
C ALA A 66 -0.32 4.15 7.97
N ALA A 67 0.90 3.61 7.88
CA ALA A 67 1.68 3.21 9.05
C ALA A 67 2.03 4.42 9.95
N VAL A 68 2.35 5.58 9.34
CA VAL A 68 2.57 6.84 10.07
C VAL A 68 1.33 7.20 10.90
N VAL A 69 0.17 7.27 10.24
CA VAL A 69 -1.07 7.73 10.88
C VAL A 69 -1.54 6.74 11.94
N VAL A 70 -1.59 5.44 11.60
CA VAL A 70 -1.97 4.37 12.54
C VAL A 70 -1.02 4.30 13.73
N GLY A 71 0.28 4.40 13.49
CA GLY A 71 1.29 4.37 14.55
C GLY A 71 1.15 5.55 15.50
N PHE A 72 0.95 6.75 14.95
CA PHE A 72 0.76 7.96 15.75
C PHE A 72 -0.53 7.92 16.57
N GLU A 73 -1.65 7.50 15.99
CA GLU A 73 -2.94 7.43 16.68
C GLU A 73 -2.96 6.37 17.78
N THR A 74 -2.23 5.26 17.59
CA THR A 74 -2.23 4.18 18.58
C THR A 74 -1.31 4.43 19.76
N LEU A 75 -0.07 4.91 19.54
CA LEU A 75 0.98 5.03 20.55
C LEU A 75 1.80 6.33 20.44
N GLY A 76 1.26 7.36 19.76
CA GLY A 76 1.91 8.66 19.61
C GLY A 76 3.19 8.60 18.77
N PHE A 77 4.09 9.53 18.99
CA PHE A 77 5.34 9.64 18.23
C PHE A 77 6.20 8.37 18.25
N PRO A 78 6.41 7.66 19.38
CA PRO A 78 7.11 6.37 19.37
C PRO A 78 6.43 5.32 18.51
N GLY A 79 5.10 5.26 18.54
CA GLY A 79 4.29 4.37 17.71
C GLY A 79 4.49 4.65 16.22
N MET A 80 4.50 5.94 15.83
CA MET A 80 4.76 6.36 14.46
C MET A 80 6.12 5.83 13.96
N VAL A 81 7.19 6.06 14.72
CA VAL A 81 8.55 5.63 14.34
C VAL A 81 8.62 4.11 14.20
N VAL A 82 8.06 3.38 15.16
CA VAL A 82 8.07 1.91 15.17
C VAL A 82 7.25 1.34 14.00
N ALA A 83 6.09 1.94 13.69
CA ALA A 83 5.26 1.51 12.57
C ALA A 83 5.95 1.74 11.22
N ILE A 84 6.63 2.87 11.05
CA ILE A 84 7.43 3.17 9.84
C ILE A 84 8.54 2.12 9.68
N LEU A 85 9.32 1.86 10.73
CA LEU A 85 10.39 0.87 10.69
C LEU A 85 9.85 -0.52 10.32
N GLY A 86 8.77 -0.97 10.97
CA GLY A 86 8.12 -2.24 10.65
C GLY A 86 7.67 -2.33 9.18
N THR A 87 7.20 -1.22 8.62
CA THR A 87 6.71 -1.18 7.23
C THR A 87 7.87 -1.14 6.21
N ILE A 88 8.98 -0.48 6.52
CA ILE A 88 10.07 -0.27 5.55
C ILE A 88 11.07 -1.44 5.55
N ILE A 89 11.31 -2.09 6.69
CA ILE A 89 12.32 -3.14 6.82
C ILE A 89 12.11 -4.30 5.83
N PRO A 90 10.92 -4.92 5.67
CA PRO A 90 10.74 -6.04 4.76
C PRO A 90 11.09 -5.72 3.30
N PRO A 91 10.56 -4.66 2.66
CA PRO A 91 10.93 -4.35 1.29
C PRO A 91 12.41 -3.96 1.14
N LEU A 92 13.02 -3.29 2.14
CA LEU A 92 14.45 -3.00 2.10
C LEU A 92 15.29 -4.27 2.08
N ILE A 93 14.99 -5.24 2.95
CA ILE A 93 15.71 -6.52 2.99
C ILE A 93 15.54 -7.26 1.65
N ILE A 94 14.32 -7.36 1.15
CA ILE A 94 14.03 -8.07 -0.10
C ILE A 94 14.79 -7.43 -1.28
N ILE A 95 14.71 -6.10 -1.41
CA ILE A 95 15.40 -5.39 -2.50
C ILE A 95 16.92 -5.51 -2.36
N SER A 96 17.45 -5.42 -1.13
CA SER A 96 18.89 -5.57 -0.89
C SER A 96 19.39 -6.97 -1.27
N LEU A 97 18.67 -8.01 -0.90
CA LEU A 97 19.02 -9.39 -1.27
C LEU A 97 18.96 -9.61 -2.79
N ILE A 98 17.92 -9.09 -3.44
CA ILE A 98 17.80 -9.16 -4.91
C ILE A 98 18.94 -8.38 -5.58
N SER A 99 19.29 -7.21 -5.06
CA SER A 99 20.39 -6.38 -5.59
C SER A 99 21.74 -7.10 -5.51
N MET A 100 22.01 -7.82 -4.42
CA MET A 100 23.26 -8.62 -4.29
C MET A 100 23.34 -9.76 -5.30
N ALA A 101 22.20 -10.33 -5.67
CA ALA A 101 22.11 -11.42 -6.65
C ALA A 101 21.87 -10.89 -8.09
N TYR A 102 21.81 -9.59 -8.30
CA TYR A 102 21.34 -8.97 -9.55
C TYR A 102 22.15 -9.41 -10.78
N GLU A 103 23.48 -9.46 -10.69
CA GLU A 103 24.33 -9.89 -11.80
C GLU A 103 24.07 -11.34 -12.21
N ALA A 104 23.87 -12.24 -11.23
CA ALA A 104 23.53 -13.63 -11.51
C ALA A 104 22.11 -13.77 -12.11
N PHE A 105 21.21 -12.85 -11.73
CA PHE A 105 19.84 -12.84 -12.25
C PHE A 105 19.76 -12.29 -13.68
N ILE A 106 20.48 -11.21 -14.00
CA ILE A 106 20.35 -10.52 -15.29
C ILE A 106 21.00 -11.31 -16.43
N THR A 107 22.03 -12.11 -16.13
CA THR A 107 22.75 -12.94 -17.11
C THR A 107 22.00 -14.24 -17.44
N ASN A 108 21.04 -14.64 -16.63
CA ASN A 108 20.28 -15.88 -16.85
C ASN A 108 19.06 -15.61 -17.75
N GLN A 109 19.05 -16.19 -18.95
CA GLN A 109 17.99 -16.01 -19.94
C GLN A 109 16.58 -16.44 -19.42
N TYR A 110 16.49 -17.48 -18.61
CA TYR A 110 15.21 -17.95 -18.05
C TYR A 110 14.65 -16.95 -17.04
N ILE A 111 15.51 -16.38 -16.20
CA ILE A 111 15.13 -15.35 -15.24
C ILE A 111 14.68 -14.07 -15.97
N ALA A 112 15.40 -13.66 -17.01
CA ALA A 112 15.02 -12.51 -17.82
C ALA A 112 13.63 -12.68 -18.46
N LEU A 113 13.33 -13.89 -18.98
CA LEU A 113 11.99 -14.21 -19.51
C LEU A 113 10.90 -14.19 -18.42
N PHE A 114 11.21 -14.73 -17.25
CA PHE A 114 10.28 -14.70 -16.10
C PHE A 114 9.99 -13.26 -15.67
N LEU A 115 11.01 -12.41 -15.54
CA LEU A 115 10.85 -11.00 -15.19
C LEU A 115 10.03 -10.23 -16.23
N LYS A 116 10.22 -10.50 -17.53
CA LYS A 116 9.38 -9.93 -18.60
C LYS A 116 7.92 -10.35 -18.46
N GLY A 117 7.66 -11.61 -18.12
CA GLY A 117 6.30 -12.10 -17.84
C GLY A 117 5.67 -11.39 -16.63
N MET A 118 6.44 -11.17 -15.55
CA MET A 118 5.99 -10.39 -14.40
C MET A 118 5.68 -8.93 -14.76
N GLN A 119 6.51 -8.28 -15.57
CA GLN A 119 6.27 -6.91 -16.07
C GLN A 119 4.96 -6.83 -16.86
N ALA A 120 4.71 -7.80 -17.74
CA ALA A 120 3.44 -7.87 -18.49
C ALA A 120 2.24 -8.06 -17.54
N GLY A 121 2.38 -8.90 -16.50
CA GLY A 121 1.37 -9.10 -15.46
C GLY A 121 1.07 -7.82 -14.67
N VAL A 122 2.08 -7.06 -14.27
CA VAL A 122 1.92 -5.76 -13.61
C VAL A 122 1.23 -4.76 -14.54
N GLY A 123 1.61 -4.71 -15.82
CA GLY A 123 0.93 -3.88 -16.82
C GLY A 123 -0.55 -4.21 -16.94
N ALA A 124 -0.90 -5.49 -16.99
CA ALA A 124 -2.30 -5.93 -17.04
C ALA A 124 -3.08 -5.56 -15.77
N LEU A 125 -2.44 -5.65 -14.58
CA LEU A 125 -3.05 -5.20 -13.32
C LEU A 125 -3.32 -3.70 -13.32
N ILE A 126 -2.38 -2.89 -13.79
CA ILE A 126 -2.58 -1.43 -13.89
C ILE A 126 -3.75 -1.12 -14.81
N ILE A 127 -3.81 -1.73 -15.99
CA ILE A 127 -4.92 -1.56 -16.94
C ILE A 127 -6.24 -1.96 -16.28
N LYS A 128 -6.29 -3.09 -15.58
CA LYS A 128 -7.49 -3.54 -14.86
C LYS A 128 -7.94 -2.52 -13.83
N VAL A 129 -7.03 -2.02 -12.99
CA VAL A 129 -7.34 -1.01 -11.97
C VAL A 129 -7.89 0.27 -12.62
N VAL A 130 -7.27 0.74 -13.71
CA VAL A 130 -7.75 1.92 -14.44
C VAL A 130 -9.16 1.69 -14.99
N ILE A 131 -9.43 0.51 -15.57
CA ILE A 131 -10.77 0.16 -16.09
C ILE A 131 -11.80 0.10 -14.96
N ASP A 132 -11.48 -0.52 -13.83
CA ASP A 132 -12.39 -0.67 -12.69
C ASP A 132 -12.70 0.72 -12.08
N MET A 133 -11.69 1.56 -11.89
CA MET A 133 -11.88 2.95 -11.43
C MET A 133 -12.70 3.78 -12.42
N ALA A 134 -12.42 3.67 -13.72
CA ALA A 134 -13.18 4.37 -14.74
C ALA A 134 -14.65 3.93 -14.76
N ARG A 135 -14.93 2.62 -14.62
CA ARG A 135 -16.30 2.10 -14.54
C ARG A 135 -17.06 2.61 -13.32
N ASP A 136 -16.41 2.66 -12.16
CA ASP A 136 -17.04 3.15 -10.93
C ASP A 136 -17.34 4.65 -10.99
N LEU A 137 -16.44 5.44 -11.58
CA LEU A 137 -16.65 6.86 -11.82
C LEU A 137 -17.75 7.14 -12.86
N LEU A 138 -17.85 6.33 -13.92
CA LEU A 138 -18.87 6.47 -14.95
C LEU A 138 -20.27 6.04 -14.49
N LYS A 139 -20.40 5.22 -13.45
CA LYS A 139 -21.68 4.90 -12.81
C LYS A 139 -22.31 6.12 -12.12
N ASN A 140 -21.50 7.03 -11.61
CA ASN A 140 -21.97 8.32 -11.14
C ASN A 140 -22.26 9.20 -12.35
N LYS A 141 -23.54 9.51 -12.61
CA LYS A 141 -24.06 10.28 -13.76
C LYS A 141 -23.55 11.73 -13.87
N THR A 142 -22.41 12.05 -13.29
CA THR A 142 -21.83 13.39 -13.26
C THR A 142 -20.89 13.57 -14.46
N VAL A 143 -21.28 14.36 -15.43
CA VAL A 143 -20.54 14.61 -16.69
C VAL A 143 -19.17 15.27 -16.46
N ILE A 144 -18.97 15.93 -15.32
CA ILE A 144 -17.73 16.64 -14.97
C ILE A 144 -16.56 15.66 -14.78
N ILE A 145 -16.79 14.46 -14.23
CA ILE A 145 -15.74 13.49 -13.91
C ILE A 145 -15.01 12.98 -15.16
N PRO A 146 -15.70 12.50 -16.23
CA PRO A 146 -15.00 12.07 -17.45
C PRO A 146 -14.27 13.22 -18.18
N ILE A 147 -14.74 14.46 -18.05
CA ILE A 147 -14.04 15.63 -18.62
C ILE A 147 -12.73 15.87 -17.89
N ILE A 148 -12.72 15.86 -16.55
CA ILE A 148 -11.49 15.99 -15.75
C ILE A 148 -10.52 14.85 -16.04
N MET A 149 -11.00 13.62 -16.17
CA MET A 149 -10.14 12.46 -16.52
C MET A 149 -9.49 12.63 -17.90
N ALA A 150 -10.26 13.04 -18.90
CA ALA A 150 -9.73 13.26 -20.26
C ALA A 150 -8.70 14.41 -20.27
N LEU A 151 -8.99 15.51 -19.55
CA LEU A 151 -8.06 16.65 -19.45
C LEU A 151 -6.76 16.25 -18.73
N SER A 152 -6.85 15.52 -17.62
CA SER A 152 -5.70 15.03 -16.88
C SER A 152 -4.86 14.06 -17.69
N PHE A 153 -5.49 13.20 -18.51
CA PHE A 153 -4.79 12.28 -19.39
C PHE A 153 -4.04 13.03 -20.49
N ILE A 154 -4.65 14.05 -21.11
CA ILE A 154 -4.02 14.88 -22.15
C ILE A 154 -2.85 15.64 -21.56
N LEU A 155 -3.03 16.30 -20.40
CA LEU A 155 -1.98 17.08 -19.74
C LEU A 155 -0.82 16.22 -19.18
N GLY A 156 -1.08 14.96 -18.87
CA GLY A 156 -0.03 14.04 -18.41
C GLY A 156 0.74 13.34 -19.54
N PHE A 157 0.20 13.40 -20.78
CA PHE A 157 0.84 12.81 -21.95
C PHE A 157 1.73 13.82 -22.72
N PHE A 158 1.48 15.11 -22.58
CA PHE A 158 2.24 16.21 -23.15
C PHE A 158 3.07 16.93 -22.08
#